data_2405bcb47b802160746fba6b1435533a
#
_entry.id   2405bcb47b802160746fba6b1435533a
#
_cell.length_a   1.000
_cell.length_b   1.000
_cell.length_c   1.000
_cell.angle_alpha   90.00
_cell.angle_beta   90.00
_cell.angle_gamma   90.00
#
_symmetry.space_group_name_H-M   'P 1'
#
loop_
_entity.id
_entity.type
_entity.pdbx_description
1 polymer ?
#
loop_
_entity_poly.entity_id
_entity_poly.type
_entity_poly.pdbx_seq_one_letter_code
_entity_poly.pdbx_strand_id
1 'polypeptide(L)'
;MKKFQIPLMKKFKKTAIVVVCAVTLAAIPPVSNVSATTMQEAQDSKNEAEGNKKDAQNVLDGLQERQNQLISDVEVLDKQVSDIQTKITAKEEEEDQLNTEIDDTKEKLAAAQVDEDNQYAAMMKRIQYLYENGEVEYIDTLMSSASFTDMLNKSEYVEQISSYDQKQLNALIQTRQDIQDYEATLEKDLKEVESVKADLETEKDNLNTTITEKNNKIAEYSKDIDAQEAMVEQYQKEIDAADAEMAAIQKRLDEQRAAQQQSG
;
A
#
# COMPACT_ATOMS: atom_id res chain seq x y z
N MET A 1 2.15 -13.03 -11.51
CA MET A 1 1.86 -13.08 -10.06
C MET A 1 3.13 -13.42 -9.29
N LYS A 2 3.90 -12.43 -8.87
CA LYS A 2 5.01 -12.63 -7.91
C LYS A 2 4.44 -12.29 -6.53
N LYS A 3 4.18 -13.33 -5.73
CA LYS A 3 3.85 -13.18 -4.31
C LYS A 3 4.98 -12.43 -3.63
N PHE A 4 4.76 -11.18 -3.28
CA PHE A 4 5.61 -10.42 -2.38
C PHE A 4 5.44 -11.01 -0.98
N GLN A 5 6.20 -12.05 -0.68
CA GLN A 5 6.33 -12.54 0.68
C GLN A 5 7.26 -11.58 1.41
N ILE A 6 6.69 -10.80 2.32
CA ILE A 6 7.44 -10.01 3.29
C ILE A 6 7.97 -10.99 4.35
N PRO A 7 9.29 -11.27 4.41
CA PRO A 7 9.83 -12.22 5.37
C PRO A 7 10.18 -11.51 6.69
N LEU A 8 9.25 -10.79 7.32
CA LEU A 8 9.59 -10.03 8.53
C LEU A 8 8.83 -10.43 9.80
N MET A 9 7.88 -11.37 9.75
CA MET A 9 7.08 -11.71 10.94
C MET A 9 7.55 -12.92 11.74
N LYS A 10 8.70 -13.53 11.45
CA LYS A 10 9.16 -14.73 12.18
C LYS A 10 10.39 -14.55 13.08
N LYS A 11 10.96 -13.34 13.23
CA LYS A 11 12.20 -13.14 14.00
C LYS A 11 12.10 -12.26 15.26
N PHE A 12 10.91 -11.86 15.69
CA PHE A 12 10.76 -11.10 16.95
C PHE A 12 10.66 -11.97 18.21
N LYS A 13 11.01 -13.24 18.15
CA LYS A 13 11.28 -14.04 19.34
C LYS A 13 12.77 -14.22 19.50
N LYS A 14 13.35 -13.49 20.47
CA LYS A 14 14.72 -13.64 20.98
C LYS A 14 15.84 -13.20 20.01
N THR A 15 16.07 -11.93 19.90
CA THR A 15 17.43 -11.41 19.72
C THR A 15 17.50 -10.09 20.46
N ALA A 16 18.27 -10.06 21.55
CA ALA A 16 18.79 -8.84 22.13
C ALA A 16 19.62 -8.17 21.03
N ILE A 17 19.13 -7.08 20.47
CA ILE A 17 19.87 -6.27 19.51
C ILE A 17 20.72 -5.32 20.33
N VAL A 18 21.99 -5.62 20.46
CA VAL A 18 22.99 -4.68 20.97
C VAL A 18 23.21 -3.63 19.88
N VAL A 19 22.65 -2.47 20.05
CA VAL A 19 22.97 -1.29 19.24
C VAL A 19 23.69 -0.30 20.13
N VAL A 20 24.96 -0.13 19.88
CA VAL A 20 25.82 0.87 20.53
C VAL A 20 25.42 2.25 20.03
N CYS A 21 24.82 3.08 20.87
CA CYS A 21 24.68 4.50 20.62
C CYS A 21 25.74 5.26 21.41
N ALA A 22 26.54 6.00 20.67
CA ALA A 22 27.45 7.00 21.23
C ALA A 22 26.58 8.15 21.80
N VAL A 23 26.22 8.04 23.06
CA VAL A 23 25.88 9.21 23.86
C VAL A 23 27.19 9.86 24.23
N THR A 24 27.33 11.15 23.98
CA THR A 24 28.45 11.97 24.45
C THR A 24 28.61 11.72 25.93
N LEU A 25 29.57 10.85 26.27
CA LEU A 25 30.08 10.73 27.62
C LEU A 25 30.52 12.13 28.01
N ALA A 26 29.79 12.79 28.90
CA ALA A 26 30.41 13.74 29.80
C ALA A 26 31.51 12.95 30.47
N ALA A 27 32.75 13.29 30.17
CA ALA A 27 33.91 12.60 30.66
C ALA A 27 33.85 12.57 32.19
N ILE A 28 33.45 11.43 32.73
CA ILE A 28 33.77 11.09 34.09
C ILE A 28 35.28 10.79 34.05
N PRO A 29 36.12 11.54 34.78
CA PRO A 29 37.57 11.29 34.75
C PRO A 29 37.81 9.85 35.21
N PRO A 30 38.76 9.12 34.58
CA PRO A 30 39.12 7.81 35.09
C PRO A 30 39.59 7.97 36.54
N VAL A 31 38.95 7.24 37.43
CA VAL A 31 39.41 7.15 38.84
C VAL A 31 40.76 6.45 38.83
N SER A 32 41.82 7.22 38.58
CA SER A 32 43.19 6.79 38.76
C SER A 32 43.68 7.35 40.06
N ASN A 33 44.12 6.46 40.91
CA ASN A 33 44.78 6.59 42.22
C ASN A 33 43.81 6.55 43.43
N VAL A 34 43.53 5.33 43.83
CA VAL A 34 43.05 5.03 45.18
C VAL A 34 44.17 5.34 46.19
N SER A 35 44.24 6.58 46.61
CA SER A 35 44.97 6.94 47.85
C SER A 35 43.95 6.85 48.99
N ALA A 36 44.10 5.85 49.84
CA ALA A 36 43.46 5.70 51.16
C ALA A 36 42.04 6.27 51.26
N THR A 37 41.13 5.74 50.49
CA THR A 37 39.70 6.08 50.60
C THR A 37 39.20 5.71 51.98
N THR A 38 38.51 6.61 52.65
CA THR A 38 37.92 6.31 53.95
C THR A 38 36.68 5.47 53.76
N MET A 39 36.28 4.72 54.81
CA MET A 39 35.00 3.97 54.77
C MET A 39 33.83 4.89 54.44
N GLN A 40 33.88 6.14 54.87
CA GLN A 40 32.84 7.13 54.62
C GLN A 40 32.80 7.51 53.14
N GLU A 41 33.93 7.77 52.50
CA GLU A 41 33.96 8.10 51.06
C GLU A 41 33.46 6.95 50.20
N ALA A 42 33.80 5.69 50.54
CA ALA A 42 33.28 4.53 49.85
C ALA A 42 31.76 4.36 50.03
N GLN A 43 31.23 4.65 51.23
CA GLN A 43 29.81 4.62 51.52
C GLN A 43 29.07 5.74 50.79
N ASP A 44 29.64 6.95 50.72
CA ASP A 44 29.05 8.08 50.03
C ASP A 44 28.98 7.82 48.48
N SER A 45 30.06 7.25 47.90
CA SER A 45 30.10 6.82 46.51
C SER A 45 29.06 5.75 46.20
N LYS A 46 28.91 4.77 47.10
CA LYS A 46 27.84 3.75 46.98
C LYS A 46 26.45 4.37 46.99
N ASN A 47 26.17 5.26 47.95
CA ASN A 47 24.88 5.91 48.09
C ASN A 47 24.54 6.76 46.85
N GLU A 48 25.54 7.45 46.29
CA GLU A 48 25.38 8.20 45.04
C GLU A 48 25.08 7.27 43.85
N ALA A 49 25.81 6.17 43.70
CA ALA A 49 25.59 5.19 42.64
C ALA A 49 24.22 4.49 42.78
N GLU A 50 23.77 4.17 44.00
CA GLU A 50 22.44 3.63 44.27
C GLU A 50 21.34 4.64 43.89
N GLY A 51 21.55 5.94 44.23
CA GLY A 51 20.64 7.01 43.82
C GLY A 51 20.49 7.11 42.28
N ASN A 52 21.63 7.20 41.62
CA ASN A 52 21.71 7.28 40.16
C ASN A 52 21.11 6.04 39.47
N LYS A 53 21.38 4.84 40.02
CA LYS A 53 20.76 3.59 39.53
C LYS A 53 19.25 3.62 39.68
N LYS A 54 18.73 4.10 40.83
CA LYS A 54 17.28 4.22 41.04
C LYS A 54 16.64 5.19 40.04
N ASP A 55 17.32 6.32 39.78
CA ASP A 55 16.80 7.29 38.79
C ASP A 55 16.82 6.71 37.39
N ALA A 56 17.91 6.01 37.01
CA ALA A 56 18.00 5.32 35.74
C ALA A 56 16.95 4.21 35.60
N GLN A 57 16.66 3.48 36.70
CA GLN A 57 15.60 2.47 36.69
C GLN A 57 14.20 3.09 36.51
N ASN A 58 13.93 4.23 37.16
CA ASN A 58 12.65 4.96 36.95
C ASN A 58 12.49 5.42 35.51
N VAL A 59 13.56 5.85 34.85
CA VAL A 59 13.54 6.20 33.41
C VAL A 59 13.29 4.97 32.57
N LEU A 60 13.95 3.84 32.89
CA LEU A 60 13.75 2.57 32.19
C LEU A 60 12.29 2.08 32.28
N ASP A 61 11.70 2.17 33.48
CA ASP A 61 10.29 1.81 33.69
C ASP A 61 9.35 2.72 32.83
N GLY A 62 9.67 4.03 32.77
CA GLY A 62 8.96 4.97 31.89
C GLY A 62 9.13 4.66 30.39
N LEU A 63 10.31 4.15 29.98
CA LEU A 63 10.55 3.71 28.63
C LEU A 63 9.80 2.40 28.30
N GLN A 64 9.64 1.50 29.26
CA GLN A 64 8.83 0.31 29.09
C GLN A 64 7.33 0.64 28.87
N GLU A 65 6.79 1.64 29.57
CA GLU A 65 5.43 2.13 29.29
C GLU A 65 5.33 2.70 27.86
N ARG A 66 6.33 3.48 27.43
CA ARG A 66 6.40 3.99 26.07
C ARG A 66 6.55 2.88 25.03
N GLN A 67 7.30 1.81 25.37
CA GLN A 67 7.40 0.63 24.50
C GLN A 67 6.03 -0.03 24.28
N ASN A 68 5.23 -0.16 25.32
CA ASN A 68 3.87 -0.70 25.21
C ASN A 68 2.99 0.21 24.32
N GLN A 69 3.14 1.53 24.44
CA GLN A 69 2.45 2.49 23.58
C GLN A 69 2.93 2.35 22.12
N LEU A 70 4.24 2.20 21.89
CA LEU A 70 4.77 1.96 20.55
C LEU A 70 4.24 0.67 19.93
N ILE A 71 4.14 -0.41 20.71
CA ILE A 71 3.56 -1.67 20.24
C ILE A 71 2.13 -1.43 19.74
N SER A 72 1.33 -0.68 20.52
CA SER A 72 -0.03 -0.32 20.11
C SER A 72 -0.04 0.55 18.83
N ASP A 73 0.85 1.55 18.74
CA ASP A 73 0.97 2.40 17.55
C ASP A 73 1.38 1.60 16.32
N VAL A 74 2.31 0.64 16.49
CA VAL A 74 2.74 -0.26 15.41
C VAL A 74 1.62 -1.20 14.98
N GLU A 75 0.79 -1.69 15.90
CA GLU A 75 -0.38 -2.50 15.56
C GLU A 75 -1.41 -1.71 14.73
N VAL A 76 -1.62 -0.43 15.07
CA VAL A 76 -2.48 0.47 14.29
C VAL A 76 -1.91 0.68 12.89
N LEU A 77 -0.60 0.94 12.77
CA LEU A 77 0.07 1.09 11.47
C LEU A 77 0.04 -0.21 10.65
N ASP A 78 0.19 -1.37 11.28
CA ASP A 78 0.07 -2.66 10.60
C ASP A 78 -1.33 -2.89 10.04
N LYS A 79 -2.37 -2.47 10.78
CA LYS A 79 -3.73 -2.49 10.28
C LYS A 79 -3.91 -1.55 9.07
N GLN A 80 -3.38 -0.33 9.15
CA GLN A 80 -3.42 0.61 8.03
C GLN A 80 -2.71 0.06 6.80
N VAL A 81 -1.53 -0.53 6.96
CA VAL A 81 -0.80 -1.22 5.87
C VAL A 81 -1.66 -2.31 5.24
N SER A 82 -2.34 -3.13 6.06
CA SER A 82 -3.23 -4.18 5.57
C SER A 82 -4.44 -3.62 4.81
N ASP A 83 -5.05 -2.56 5.34
CA ASP A 83 -6.20 -1.89 4.71
C ASP A 83 -5.82 -1.25 3.37
N ILE A 84 -4.66 -0.56 3.31
CA ILE A 84 -4.14 0.02 2.06
C ILE A 84 -3.82 -1.10 1.05
N GLN A 85 -3.20 -2.20 1.48
CA GLN A 85 -2.92 -3.34 0.62
C GLN A 85 -4.20 -3.94 0.01
N THR A 86 -5.27 -4.01 0.80
CA THR A 86 -6.58 -4.48 0.33
C THR A 86 -7.16 -3.54 -0.72
N LYS A 87 -7.05 -2.22 -0.51
CA LYS A 87 -7.49 -1.23 -1.49
C LYS A 87 -6.70 -1.30 -2.79
N ILE A 88 -5.37 -1.46 -2.69
CA ILE A 88 -4.51 -1.64 -3.87
C ILE A 88 -4.97 -2.84 -4.67
N THR A 89 -5.20 -3.99 -4.03
CA THR A 89 -5.66 -5.20 -4.72
C THR A 89 -7.01 -4.99 -5.39
N ALA A 90 -7.97 -4.34 -4.69
CA ALA A 90 -9.29 -4.05 -5.28
C ALA A 90 -9.19 -3.10 -6.49
N LYS A 91 -8.31 -2.11 -6.43
CA LYS A 91 -8.07 -1.18 -7.54
C LYS A 91 -7.35 -1.86 -8.74
N GLU A 92 -6.44 -2.79 -8.47
CA GLU A 92 -5.81 -3.61 -9.52
C GLU A 92 -6.85 -4.53 -10.21
N GLU A 93 -7.78 -5.11 -9.45
CA GLU A 93 -8.88 -5.89 -10.02
C GLU A 93 -9.85 -5.04 -10.83
N GLU A 94 -10.16 -3.82 -10.37
CA GLU A 94 -11.00 -2.85 -11.10
C GLU A 94 -10.35 -2.42 -12.42
N GLU A 95 -9.03 -2.16 -12.43
CA GLU A 95 -8.28 -1.85 -13.64
C GLU A 95 -8.31 -3.01 -14.65
N ASP A 96 -8.12 -4.25 -14.20
CA ASP A 96 -8.17 -5.43 -15.05
C ASP A 96 -9.56 -5.66 -15.66
N GLN A 97 -10.63 -5.41 -14.89
CA GLN A 97 -12.01 -5.49 -15.38
C GLN A 97 -12.29 -4.44 -16.45
N LEU A 98 -11.94 -3.17 -16.17
CA LEU A 98 -12.11 -2.08 -17.13
C LEU A 98 -11.33 -2.32 -18.42
N ASN A 99 -10.11 -2.82 -18.36
CA ASN A 99 -9.33 -3.16 -19.54
C ASN A 99 -10.01 -4.27 -20.37
N THR A 100 -10.64 -5.25 -19.72
CA THR A 100 -11.41 -6.30 -20.40
C THR A 100 -12.65 -5.72 -21.10
N GLU A 101 -13.39 -4.83 -20.43
CA GLU A 101 -14.56 -4.15 -20.99
C GLU A 101 -14.17 -3.25 -22.18
N ILE A 102 -13.04 -2.56 -22.09
CA ILE A 102 -12.47 -1.77 -23.18
C ILE A 102 -12.15 -2.64 -24.40
N ASP A 103 -11.54 -3.79 -24.20
CA ASP A 103 -11.19 -4.68 -25.32
C ASP A 103 -12.44 -5.30 -25.97
N ASP A 104 -13.43 -5.69 -25.19
CA ASP A 104 -14.73 -6.14 -25.68
C ASP A 104 -15.47 -5.04 -26.47
N THR A 105 -15.41 -3.80 -25.98
CA THR A 105 -16.06 -2.65 -26.65
C THR A 105 -15.37 -2.32 -27.97
N LYS A 106 -14.01 -2.41 -28.01
CA LYS A 106 -13.25 -2.24 -29.27
C LYS A 106 -13.60 -3.31 -30.30
N GLU A 107 -13.78 -4.57 -29.87
CA GLU A 107 -14.18 -5.65 -30.79
C GLU A 107 -15.59 -5.39 -31.36
N LYS A 108 -16.56 -5.00 -30.52
CA LYS A 108 -17.90 -4.63 -30.95
C LYS A 108 -17.89 -3.43 -31.89
N LEU A 109 -17.12 -2.40 -31.60
CA LEU A 109 -16.95 -1.23 -32.44
C LEU A 109 -16.40 -1.59 -33.82
N ALA A 110 -15.35 -2.40 -33.88
CA ALA A 110 -14.77 -2.85 -35.13
C ALA A 110 -15.75 -3.69 -35.97
N ALA A 111 -16.53 -4.57 -35.33
CA ALA A 111 -17.58 -5.33 -36.01
C ALA A 111 -18.69 -4.44 -36.54
N ALA A 112 -19.17 -3.49 -35.76
CA ALA A 112 -20.20 -2.54 -36.16
C ALA A 112 -19.76 -1.63 -37.32
N GLN A 113 -18.50 -1.22 -37.35
CA GLN A 113 -17.93 -0.45 -38.47
C GLN A 113 -17.91 -1.26 -39.78
N VAL A 114 -17.54 -2.54 -39.72
CA VAL A 114 -17.60 -3.43 -40.89
C VAL A 114 -19.05 -3.62 -41.37
N ASP A 115 -19.98 -3.77 -40.44
CA ASP A 115 -21.40 -3.90 -40.77
C ASP A 115 -21.96 -2.61 -41.37
N GLU A 116 -21.58 -1.44 -40.88
CA GLU A 116 -21.94 -0.15 -41.46
C GLU A 116 -21.45 -0.03 -42.90
N ASP A 117 -20.19 -0.33 -43.16
CA ASP A 117 -19.58 -0.27 -44.49
C ASP A 117 -20.33 -1.18 -45.48
N ASN A 118 -20.69 -2.40 -45.07
CA ASN A 118 -21.46 -3.34 -45.88
C ASN A 118 -22.87 -2.86 -46.15
N GLN A 119 -23.56 -2.39 -45.13
CA GLN A 119 -24.91 -1.87 -45.22
C GLN A 119 -24.97 -0.60 -46.11
N TYR A 120 -23.98 0.31 -45.90
CA TYR A 120 -23.84 1.52 -46.70
C TYR A 120 -23.60 1.20 -48.17
N ALA A 121 -22.66 0.29 -48.48
CA ALA A 121 -22.37 -0.14 -49.84
C ALA A 121 -23.59 -0.79 -50.52
N ALA A 122 -24.35 -1.60 -49.79
CA ALA A 122 -25.60 -2.19 -50.28
C ALA A 122 -26.68 -1.11 -50.58
N MET A 123 -26.85 -0.16 -49.68
CA MET A 123 -27.78 0.95 -49.83
C MET A 123 -27.38 1.85 -51.01
N MET A 124 -26.10 2.15 -51.20
CA MET A 124 -25.63 2.94 -52.37
C MET A 124 -25.94 2.26 -53.69
N LYS A 125 -25.75 0.95 -53.81
CA LYS A 125 -26.10 0.16 -54.97
C LYS A 125 -27.63 0.23 -55.24
N ARG A 126 -28.41 0.17 -54.19
CA ARG A 126 -29.87 0.26 -54.29
C ARG A 126 -30.33 1.65 -54.74
N ILE A 127 -29.73 2.71 -54.20
CA ILE A 127 -30.00 4.10 -54.59
C ILE A 127 -29.60 4.31 -56.07
N GLN A 128 -28.44 3.81 -56.48
CA GLN A 128 -28.00 3.89 -57.85
C GLN A 128 -28.96 3.18 -58.82
N TYR A 129 -29.40 1.96 -58.45
CA TYR A 129 -30.39 1.23 -59.23
C TYR A 129 -31.71 2.00 -59.37
N LEU A 130 -32.23 2.58 -58.29
CA LEU A 130 -33.43 3.40 -58.32
C LEU A 130 -33.27 4.68 -59.14
N TYR A 131 -32.09 5.30 -59.11
CA TYR A 131 -31.80 6.49 -59.91
C TYR A 131 -31.70 6.18 -61.40
N GLU A 132 -31.07 5.07 -61.77
CA GLU A 132 -30.87 4.66 -63.18
C GLU A 132 -32.17 4.14 -63.83
N ASN A 133 -33.00 3.42 -63.10
CA ASN A 133 -34.20 2.77 -63.61
C ASN A 133 -35.50 3.52 -63.26
N GLY A 134 -35.47 4.41 -62.25
CA GLY A 134 -36.59 5.31 -61.86
C GLY A 134 -37.82 4.61 -61.31
N GLU A 135 -38.78 5.44 -60.83
CA GLU A 135 -40.12 4.96 -60.41
C GLU A 135 -40.91 4.36 -61.57
N VAL A 136 -40.46 4.62 -62.79
CA VAL A 136 -41.14 4.16 -64.02
C VAL A 136 -41.17 2.63 -64.06
N GLU A 137 -40.15 1.94 -63.55
CA GLU A 137 -40.07 0.47 -63.57
C GLU A 137 -41.18 -0.16 -62.68
N TYR A 138 -41.54 0.44 -61.57
CA TYR A 138 -42.61 -0.05 -60.71
C TYR A 138 -44.00 0.17 -61.40
N ILE A 139 -44.14 1.32 -62.01
CA ILE A 139 -45.42 1.64 -62.78
C ILE A 139 -45.50 0.75 -64.00
N ASP A 140 -44.40 0.58 -64.77
CA ASP A 140 -44.36 -0.30 -65.95
C ASP A 140 -44.62 -1.75 -65.55
N THR A 141 -44.03 -2.22 -64.43
CA THR A 141 -44.28 -3.57 -63.92
C THR A 141 -45.80 -3.79 -63.60
N LEU A 142 -46.45 -2.81 -62.99
CA LEU A 142 -47.87 -2.88 -62.71
C LEU A 142 -48.74 -2.78 -64.01
N MET A 143 -48.37 -1.86 -64.90
CA MET A 143 -49.13 -1.61 -66.11
C MET A 143 -48.96 -2.71 -67.16
N SER A 144 -47.81 -3.45 -67.12
CA SER A 144 -47.53 -4.62 -67.98
C SER A 144 -48.30 -5.89 -67.54
N SER A 145 -49.17 -5.82 -66.59
CA SER A 145 -49.87 -6.97 -66.01
C SER A 145 -50.91 -7.52 -66.99
N ALA A 146 -50.93 -8.84 -67.17
CA ALA A 146 -51.82 -9.52 -68.07
C ALA A 146 -53.25 -9.65 -67.52
N SER A 147 -53.45 -9.46 -66.22
CA SER A 147 -54.73 -9.52 -65.54
C SER A 147 -54.75 -8.70 -64.24
N PHE A 148 -55.95 -8.39 -63.72
CA PHE A 148 -56.06 -7.72 -62.41
C PHE A 148 -55.41 -8.51 -61.27
N THR A 149 -55.51 -9.84 -61.30
CA THR A 149 -54.85 -10.72 -60.32
C THR A 149 -53.31 -10.64 -60.42
N ASP A 150 -52.74 -10.57 -61.61
CA ASP A 150 -51.32 -10.39 -61.88
C ASP A 150 -50.88 -9.01 -61.43
N MET A 151 -51.67 -7.97 -61.61
CA MET A 151 -51.41 -6.63 -61.09
C MET A 151 -51.37 -6.58 -59.56
N LEU A 152 -52.27 -7.27 -58.85
CA LEU A 152 -52.32 -7.40 -57.42
C LEU A 152 -51.06 -8.13 -56.91
N ASN A 153 -50.64 -9.23 -57.50
CA ASN A 153 -49.43 -9.96 -57.15
C ASN A 153 -48.17 -9.11 -57.33
N LYS A 154 -48.13 -8.32 -58.44
CA LYS A 154 -47.04 -7.40 -58.70
C LYS A 154 -47.02 -6.21 -57.72
N SER A 155 -48.16 -5.71 -57.28
CA SER A 155 -48.24 -4.65 -56.27
C SER A 155 -47.72 -5.13 -54.88
N GLU A 156 -48.09 -6.37 -54.53
CA GLU A 156 -47.49 -6.99 -53.28
C GLU A 156 -45.97 -7.13 -53.36
N TYR A 157 -45.43 -7.43 -54.54
CA TYR A 157 -43.98 -7.47 -54.75
C TYR A 157 -43.32 -6.10 -54.55
N VAL A 158 -43.90 -5.03 -55.06
CA VAL A 158 -43.42 -3.65 -54.89
C VAL A 158 -43.48 -3.24 -53.42
N GLU A 159 -44.54 -3.60 -52.70
CA GLU A 159 -44.67 -3.34 -51.26
C GLU A 159 -43.61 -4.10 -50.44
N GLN A 160 -43.35 -5.37 -50.79
CA GLN A 160 -42.30 -6.15 -50.14
C GLN A 160 -40.90 -5.54 -50.35
N ILE A 161 -40.57 -5.06 -51.54
CA ILE A 161 -39.34 -4.38 -51.87
C ILE A 161 -39.24 -3.08 -51.07
N SER A 162 -40.24 -2.24 -51.05
CA SER A 162 -40.26 -1.00 -50.27
C SER A 162 -40.05 -1.25 -48.75
N SER A 163 -40.75 -2.26 -48.23
CA SER A 163 -40.62 -2.68 -46.84
C SER A 163 -39.21 -3.18 -46.53
N TYR A 164 -38.60 -3.92 -47.44
CA TYR A 164 -37.20 -4.37 -47.31
C TYR A 164 -36.22 -3.18 -47.28
N ASP A 165 -36.35 -2.24 -48.24
CA ASP A 165 -35.50 -1.05 -48.31
C ASP A 165 -35.59 -0.22 -47.03
N GLN A 166 -36.80 -0.07 -46.47
CA GLN A 166 -37.01 0.64 -45.22
C GLN A 166 -36.38 -0.07 -44.00
N LYS A 167 -36.43 -1.40 -43.99
CA LYS A 167 -35.73 -2.19 -42.96
C LYS A 167 -34.22 -2.03 -43.06
N GLN A 168 -33.64 -2.03 -44.26
CA GLN A 168 -32.19 -1.84 -44.45
C GLN A 168 -31.76 -0.44 -44.04
N LEU A 169 -32.55 0.61 -44.38
CA LEU A 169 -32.24 1.97 -43.93
C LEU A 169 -32.28 2.09 -42.38
N ASN A 170 -33.31 1.52 -41.76
CA ASN A 170 -33.41 1.52 -40.29
C ASN A 170 -32.27 0.74 -39.64
N ALA A 171 -31.85 -0.38 -40.24
CA ALA A 171 -30.70 -1.13 -39.76
C ALA A 171 -29.40 -0.30 -39.83
N LEU A 172 -29.14 0.41 -40.93
CA LEU A 172 -28.01 1.30 -41.08
C LEU A 172 -28.03 2.44 -40.04
N ILE A 173 -29.20 3.05 -39.81
CA ILE A 173 -29.34 4.08 -38.79
C ILE A 173 -29.05 3.52 -37.39
N GLN A 174 -29.51 2.32 -37.07
CA GLN A 174 -29.25 1.68 -35.79
C GLN A 174 -27.76 1.36 -35.63
N THR A 175 -27.12 0.76 -36.65
CA THR A 175 -25.67 0.47 -36.60
C THR A 175 -24.84 1.72 -36.36
N ARG A 176 -25.21 2.86 -36.97
CA ARG A 176 -24.54 4.14 -36.71
C ARG A 176 -24.76 4.63 -35.28
N GLN A 177 -25.92 4.43 -34.71
CA GLN A 177 -26.18 4.77 -33.32
C GLN A 177 -25.32 3.86 -32.39
N ASP A 178 -25.28 2.58 -32.66
CA ASP A 178 -24.49 1.63 -31.89
C ASP A 178 -22.98 1.98 -31.92
N ILE A 179 -22.46 2.41 -33.07
CA ILE A 179 -21.07 2.90 -33.20
C ILE A 179 -20.83 4.10 -32.30
N GLN A 180 -21.72 5.10 -32.31
CA GLN A 180 -21.59 6.28 -31.47
C GLN A 180 -21.65 5.93 -29.98
N ASP A 181 -22.51 4.99 -29.60
CA ASP A 181 -22.64 4.53 -28.22
C ASP A 181 -21.39 3.76 -27.77
N TYR A 182 -20.80 2.92 -28.64
CA TYR A 182 -19.52 2.25 -28.36
C TYR A 182 -18.36 3.22 -28.24
N GLU A 183 -18.25 4.24 -29.12
CA GLU A 183 -17.23 5.28 -29.03
C GLU A 183 -17.34 6.08 -27.72
N ALA A 184 -18.56 6.46 -27.34
CA ALA A 184 -18.80 7.19 -26.08
C ALA A 184 -18.47 6.33 -24.86
N THR A 185 -18.83 5.04 -24.88
CA THR A 185 -18.50 4.09 -23.81
C THR A 185 -16.98 3.93 -23.69
N LEU A 186 -16.31 3.72 -24.82
CA LEU A 186 -14.85 3.56 -24.85
C LEU A 186 -14.13 4.81 -24.30
N GLU A 187 -14.56 6.02 -24.66
CA GLU A 187 -13.99 7.25 -24.12
C GLU A 187 -14.18 7.37 -22.59
N LYS A 188 -15.36 6.98 -22.10
CA LYS A 188 -15.66 6.96 -20.66
C LYS A 188 -14.76 5.99 -19.92
N ASP A 189 -14.68 4.74 -20.40
CA ASP A 189 -13.94 3.67 -19.72
C ASP A 189 -12.42 3.95 -19.72
N LEU A 190 -11.88 4.54 -20.80
CA LEU A 190 -10.49 5.00 -20.84
C LEU A 190 -10.17 6.07 -19.78
N LYS A 191 -11.09 7.03 -19.58
CA LYS A 191 -10.94 8.03 -18.52
C LYS A 191 -11.03 7.42 -17.12
N GLU A 192 -11.88 6.41 -16.95
CA GLU A 192 -12.04 5.70 -15.69
C GLU A 192 -10.77 4.90 -15.34
N VAL A 193 -10.18 4.19 -16.32
CA VAL A 193 -8.87 3.53 -16.16
C VAL A 193 -7.76 4.52 -15.75
N GLU A 194 -7.71 5.70 -16.36
CA GLU A 194 -6.73 6.72 -16.00
C GLU A 194 -6.92 7.20 -14.55
N SER A 195 -8.17 7.38 -14.11
CA SER A 195 -8.49 7.73 -12.72
C SER A 195 -8.09 6.63 -11.74
N VAL A 196 -8.42 5.36 -12.06
CA VAL A 196 -8.04 4.20 -11.23
C VAL A 196 -6.53 4.08 -11.09
N LYS A 197 -5.77 4.32 -12.16
CA LYS A 197 -4.30 4.33 -12.13
C LYS A 197 -3.74 5.42 -11.22
N ALA A 198 -4.29 6.63 -11.27
CA ALA A 198 -3.87 7.72 -10.41
C ALA A 198 -4.16 7.44 -8.92
N ASP A 199 -5.33 6.87 -8.62
CA ASP A 199 -5.69 6.43 -7.28
C ASP A 199 -4.74 5.34 -6.77
N LEU A 200 -4.39 4.39 -7.63
CA LEU A 200 -3.51 3.27 -7.33
C LEU A 200 -2.08 3.74 -7.00
N GLU A 201 -1.56 4.71 -7.73
CA GLU A 201 -0.28 5.33 -7.44
C GLU A 201 -0.30 6.06 -6.09
N THR A 202 -1.38 6.81 -5.82
CA THR A 202 -1.58 7.50 -4.54
C THR A 202 -1.61 6.51 -3.37
N GLU A 203 -2.34 5.39 -3.48
CA GLU A 203 -2.37 4.37 -2.41
C GLU A 203 -1.02 3.67 -2.23
N LYS A 204 -0.24 3.46 -3.30
CA LYS A 204 1.14 2.93 -3.21
C LYS A 204 2.08 3.90 -2.49
N ASP A 205 1.97 5.19 -2.73
CA ASP A 205 2.75 6.22 -2.02
C ASP A 205 2.36 6.31 -0.55
N ASN A 206 1.07 6.25 -0.22
CA ASN A 206 0.56 6.19 1.15
C ASN A 206 1.11 4.96 1.89
N LEU A 207 1.14 3.80 1.24
CA LEU A 207 1.70 2.56 1.78
C LEU A 207 3.19 2.74 2.13
N ASN A 208 3.99 3.27 1.21
CA ASN A 208 5.42 3.51 1.42
C ASN A 208 5.67 4.50 2.56
N THR A 209 4.88 5.56 2.64
CA THR A 209 4.95 6.55 3.72
C THR A 209 4.63 5.91 5.07
N THR A 210 3.54 5.15 5.16
CA THR A 210 3.13 4.45 6.39
C THR A 210 4.18 3.44 6.85
N ILE A 211 4.79 2.68 5.94
CA ILE A 211 5.87 1.74 6.26
C ILE A 211 7.10 2.48 6.77
N THR A 212 7.45 3.62 6.16
CA THR A 212 8.59 4.44 6.57
C THR A 212 8.37 5.03 7.97
N GLU A 213 7.22 5.55 8.26
CA GLU A 213 6.85 6.07 9.60
C GLU A 213 6.93 4.98 10.66
N LYS A 214 6.41 3.80 10.37
CA LYS A 214 6.51 2.63 11.24
C LYS A 214 7.95 2.29 11.57
N ASN A 215 8.81 2.19 10.56
CA ASN A 215 10.20 1.83 10.72
C ASN A 215 10.97 2.89 11.53
N ASN A 216 10.70 4.17 11.29
CA ASN A 216 11.32 5.28 12.02
C ASN A 216 10.94 5.26 13.50
N LYS A 217 9.66 5.05 13.82
CA LYS A 217 9.20 4.93 15.21
C LYS A 217 9.88 3.76 15.93
N ILE A 218 9.95 2.59 15.30
CA ILE A 218 10.62 1.42 15.88
C ILE A 218 12.11 1.71 16.15
N ALA A 219 12.80 2.35 15.20
CA ALA A 219 14.23 2.65 15.33
C ALA A 219 14.50 3.67 16.45
N GLU A 220 13.68 4.70 16.59
CA GLU A 220 13.80 5.73 17.62
C GLU A 220 13.69 5.13 19.02
N TYR A 221 12.65 4.34 19.28
CA TYR A 221 12.43 3.74 20.60
C TYR A 221 13.47 2.68 20.98
N SER A 222 13.91 1.88 20.01
CA SER A 222 14.97 0.90 20.26
C SER A 222 16.24 1.58 20.76
N LYS A 223 16.60 2.70 20.16
CA LYS A 223 17.77 3.49 20.53
C LYS A 223 17.70 4.03 21.97
N ASP A 224 16.54 4.52 22.38
CA ASP A 224 16.35 5.10 23.72
C ASP A 224 16.41 4.02 24.80
N ILE A 225 15.84 2.85 24.59
CA ILE A 225 15.88 1.71 25.52
C ILE A 225 17.30 1.20 25.70
N ASP A 226 18.02 0.95 24.60
CA ASP A 226 19.39 0.42 24.65
C ASP A 226 20.34 1.36 25.41
N ALA A 227 20.20 2.68 25.24
CA ALA A 227 20.98 3.68 25.94
C ALA A 227 20.73 3.64 27.47
N GLN A 228 19.48 3.49 27.87
CA GLN A 228 19.11 3.49 29.28
C GLN A 228 19.48 2.18 29.98
N GLU A 229 19.37 1.03 29.33
CA GLU A 229 19.86 -0.26 29.85
C GLU A 229 21.35 -0.23 30.11
N ALA A 230 22.14 0.37 29.20
CA ALA A 230 23.60 0.53 29.39
C ALA A 230 23.93 1.40 30.61
N MET A 231 23.16 2.45 30.88
CA MET A 231 23.36 3.29 32.09
C MET A 231 23.06 2.53 33.39
N VAL A 232 21.99 1.76 33.44
CA VAL A 232 21.63 0.92 34.60
C VAL A 232 22.74 -0.11 34.88
N GLU A 233 23.28 -0.74 33.84
CA GLU A 233 24.38 -1.69 33.97
C GLU A 233 25.66 -1.01 34.47
N GLN A 234 25.98 0.20 34.03
CA GLN A 234 27.10 0.97 34.49
C GLN A 234 26.98 1.28 36.00
N TYR A 235 25.85 1.82 36.44
CA TYR A 235 25.64 2.11 37.85
C TYR A 235 25.69 0.87 38.74
N GLN A 236 25.23 -0.28 38.25
CA GLN A 236 25.38 -1.55 38.96
C GLN A 236 26.88 -1.90 39.18
N LYS A 237 27.72 -1.72 38.15
CA LYS A 237 29.18 -1.96 38.27
C LYS A 237 29.84 -1.00 39.27
N GLU A 238 29.39 0.25 39.33
CA GLU A 238 29.89 1.24 40.33
C GLU A 238 29.50 0.86 41.76
N ILE A 239 28.26 0.36 41.98
CA ILE A 239 27.81 -0.17 43.27
C ILE A 239 28.65 -1.37 43.69
N ASP A 240 28.85 -2.34 42.78
CA ASP A 240 29.62 -3.56 43.04
C ASP A 240 31.08 -3.22 43.38
N ALA A 241 31.65 -2.22 42.72
CA ALA A 241 33.01 -1.73 42.99
C ALA A 241 33.10 -1.05 44.38
N ALA A 242 32.13 -0.20 44.74
CA ALA A 242 32.08 0.44 46.06
C ALA A 242 31.88 -0.58 47.19
N ASP A 243 31.05 -1.60 47.00
CA ASP A 243 30.90 -2.70 47.96
C ASP A 243 32.19 -3.50 48.15
N ALA A 244 32.92 -3.81 47.09
CA ALA A 244 34.20 -4.48 47.16
C ALA A 244 35.25 -3.63 47.89
N GLU A 245 35.27 -2.31 47.68
CA GLU A 245 36.14 -1.38 48.37
C GLU A 245 35.84 -1.29 49.88
N MET A 246 34.55 -1.15 50.24
CA MET A 246 34.15 -1.18 51.66
C MET A 246 34.55 -2.48 52.35
N ALA A 247 34.35 -3.63 51.71
CA ALA A 247 34.75 -4.92 52.24
C ALA A 247 36.28 -5.00 52.48
N ALA A 248 37.08 -4.46 51.54
CA ALA A 248 38.53 -4.40 51.68
C ALA A 248 38.99 -3.46 52.81
N ILE A 249 38.32 -2.33 53.01
CA ILE A 249 38.54 -1.39 54.10
C ILE A 249 38.20 -2.06 55.45
N GLN A 250 37.03 -2.70 55.54
CA GLN A 250 36.61 -3.40 56.75
C GLN A 250 37.60 -4.49 57.15
N LYS A 251 38.07 -5.28 56.20
CA LYS A 251 39.08 -6.32 56.45
C LYS A 251 40.39 -5.74 57.01
N ARG A 252 40.87 -4.62 56.45
CA ARG A 252 42.09 -3.92 56.98
C ARG A 252 41.86 -3.41 58.38
N LEU A 253 40.72 -2.86 58.71
CA LEU A 253 40.37 -2.41 60.05
C LEU A 253 40.31 -3.56 61.03
N ASP A 254 39.81 -4.71 60.71
CA ASP A 254 39.74 -5.89 61.56
C ASP A 254 41.10 -6.50 61.76
N GLU A 255 41.99 -6.55 60.76
CA GLU A 255 43.39 -6.95 60.88
C GLU A 255 44.14 -6.02 61.79
N GLN A 256 43.95 -4.69 61.70
CA GLN A 256 44.58 -3.71 62.59
C GLN A 256 44.14 -3.88 64.06
N ARG A 257 42.83 -4.10 64.26
CA ARG A 257 42.31 -4.37 65.62
C ARG A 257 42.86 -5.64 66.23
N ALA A 258 42.96 -6.71 65.44
CA ALA A 258 43.54 -7.96 65.87
C ALA A 258 45.05 -7.81 66.24
N ALA A 259 45.84 -7.05 65.46
CA ALA A 259 47.25 -6.77 65.77
C ALA A 259 47.45 -5.93 67.03
N GLN A 260 46.51 -4.95 67.28
CA GLN A 260 46.58 -4.15 68.52
C GLN A 260 46.22 -4.97 69.79
N GLN A 261 45.34 -5.97 69.66
CA GLN A 261 45.00 -6.87 70.78
C GLN A 261 46.13 -7.88 71.13
N GLN A 262 46.98 -8.18 70.17
CA GLN A 262 48.12 -9.07 70.37
C GLN A 262 49.39 -8.35 70.96
N SER A 263 49.44 -7.01 70.94
CA SER A 263 50.59 -6.19 71.37
C SER A 263 50.37 -5.52 72.76
N GLY A 264 49.22 -5.69 73.43
CA GLY A 264 48.92 -5.21 74.81
C GLY A 264 48.76 -6.37 75.74
#